data_a6a13beb6bcee79ec132246a9ec724d4
#
_entry.id   a6a13beb6bcee79ec132246a9ec724d4
#
_cell.length_a   1.000
_cell.length_b   1.000
_cell.length_c   1.000
_cell.angle_alpha   90.00
_cell.angle_beta   90.00
_cell.angle_gamma   90.00
#
_symmetry.space_group_name_H-M   'P 1'
#
loop_
_entity.id
_entity.type
_entity.pdbx_description
1 polymer ?
#
loop_
_entity_poly.entity_id
_entity_poly.type
_entity_poly.pdbx_seq_one_letter_code
_entity_poly.pdbx_strand_id
1 'polypeptide(L)'
;MRIGELSARTGASERMLRYYEEQGLLKPERTASGYRVYAEADVDRVARIRCMLSASLPSGVVGQALRFLLDGRAAIPDEPADRARLAETLESELDQLTEKIASLQHSRELLATFVADVRRDAVGPGRPGDPGARVVRRSVSKAGPATGRAR
;
A
#
# COMPACT_ATOMS: atom_id res chain seq x y z
N MET A 1 18.98 -9.88 17.54
CA MET A 1 18.20 -8.85 18.28
C MET A 1 16.88 -9.41 18.80
N ARG A 2 16.25 -8.79 19.78
CA ARG A 2 14.89 -9.13 20.28
C ARG A 2 13.81 -8.43 19.47
N ILE A 3 12.55 -8.88 19.57
CA ILE A 3 11.42 -8.34 18.80
C ILE A 3 11.22 -6.83 19.03
N GLY A 4 11.39 -6.33 20.25
CA GLY A 4 11.27 -4.89 20.56
C GLY A 4 12.35 -4.05 19.87
N GLU A 5 13.58 -4.57 19.74
CA GLU A 5 14.65 -3.91 19.02
C GLU A 5 14.38 -3.90 17.52
N LEU A 6 13.92 -5.02 16.94
CA LEU A 6 13.53 -5.09 15.55
C LEU A 6 12.35 -4.13 15.26
N SER A 7 11.38 -4.03 16.18
CA SER A 7 10.27 -3.09 16.10
C SER A 7 10.77 -1.63 16.06
N ALA A 8 11.66 -1.26 16.96
CA ALA A 8 12.23 0.09 17.01
C ALA A 8 12.99 0.46 15.72
N ARG A 9 13.73 -0.49 15.16
CA ARG A 9 14.57 -0.27 13.96
C ARG A 9 13.78 -0.24 12.66
N THR A 10 12.68 -1.01 12.59
CA THR A 10 11.89 -1.12 11.36
C THR A 10 10.64 -0.22 11.35
N GLY A 11 10.26 0.31 12.51
CA GLY A 11 9.00 1.03 12.68
C GLY A 11 7.75 0.15 12.51
N ALA A 12 7.91 -1.18 12.48
CA ALA A 12 6.80 -2.13 12.51
C ALA A 12 6.46 -2.45 13.96
N SER A 13 5.18 -2.45 14.34
CA SER A 13 4.80 -2.85 15.70
C SER A 13 5.13 -4.33 15.95
N GLU A 14 5.36 -4.72 17.21
CA GLU A 14 5.59 -6.13 17.55
C GLU A 14 4.45 -7.04 17.11
N ARG A 15 3.19 -6.54 17.13
CA ARG A 15 2.03 -7.26 16.62
C ARG A 15 2.17 -7.56 15.13
N MET A 16 2.62 -6.59 14.33
CA MET A 16 2.85 -6.78 12.89
C MET A 16 4.00 -7.76 12.64
N LEU A 17 5.06 -7.70 13.43
CA LEU A 17 6.18 -8.64 13.31
C LEU A 17 5.74 -10.08 13.62
N ARG A 18 4.90 -10.30 14.62
CA ARG A 18 4.29 -11.61 14.91
C ARG A 18 3.37 -12.08 13.78
N TYR A 19 2.57 -11.18 13.23
CA TYR A 19 1.75 -11.49 12.06
C TYR A 19 2.61 -11.93 10.87
N TYR A 20 3.74 -11.26 10.61
CA TYR A 20 4.68 -11.68 9.56
C TYR A 20 5.28 -13.07 9.82
N GLU A 21 5.57 -13.38 11.07
CA GLU A 21 6.01 -14.72 11.48
C GLU A 21 4.91 -15.77 11.23
N GLU A 22 3.67 -15.51 11.64
CA GLU A 22 2.51 -16.39 11.42
C GLU A 22 2.24 -16.64 9.93
N GLN A 23 2.45 -15.64 9.09
CA GLN A 23 2.35 -15.76 7.63
C GLN A 23 3.60 -16.39 6.97
N GLY A 24 4.60 -16.78 7.75
CA GLY A 24 5.84 -17.35 7.25
C GLY A 24 6.74 -16.36 6.49
N LEU A 25 6.43 -15.06 6.55
CA LEU A 25 7.20 -13.98 5.92
C LEU A 25 8.48 -13.65 6.70
N LEU A 26 8.50 -13.94 8.00
CA LEU A 26 9.61 -13.73 8.91
C LEU A 26 9.85 -15.03 9.69
N LYS A 27 11.09 -15.45 9.79
CA LYS A 27 11.48 -16.71 10.45
C LYS A 27 12.59 -16.47 11.46
N PRO A 28 12.24 -16.04 12.71
CA PRO A 28 13.23 -15.85 13.75
C PRO A 28 13.84 -17.20 14.18
N GLU A 29 15.09 -17.17 14.53
CA GLU A 29 15.73 -18.27 15.24
C GLU A 29 15.22 -18.32 16.69
N ARG A 30 15.38 -19.47 17.34
CA ARG A 30 15.09 -19.63 18.76
C ARG A 30 16.34 -19.97 19.53
N THR A 31 16.52 -19.31 20.66
CA THR A 31 17.58 -19.69 21.62
C THR A 31 17.29 -21.06 22.22
N ALA A 32 18.27 -21.67 22.88
CA ALA A 32 18.10 -22.91 23.66
C ALA A 32 17.00 -22.79 24.73
N SER A 33 16.73 -21.56 25.24
CA SER A 33 15.65 -21.24 26.17
C SER A 33 14.32 -20.86 25.49
N GLY A 34 14.20 -21.03 24.17
CA GLY A 34 12.97 -20.86 23.40
C GLY A 34 12.63 -19.42 22.99
N TYR A 35 13.46 -18.44 23.34
CA TYR A 35 13.21 -17.04 22.97
C TYR A 35 13.53 -16.79 21.49
N ARG A 36 12.70 -15.94 20.84
CA ARG A 36 12.89 -15.47 19.46
C ARG A 36 14.10 -14.56 19.36
N VAL A 37 14.93 -14.80 18.35
CA VAL A 37 16.08 -13.97 18.00
C VAL A 37 16.03 -13.68 16.52
N TYR A 38 16.12 -12.41 16.17
CA TYR A 38 16.10 -11.89 14.81
C TYR A 38 17.52 -11.51 14.38
N ALA A 39 17.86 -11.80 13.14
CA ALA A 39 19.13 -11.45 12.54
C ALA A 39 19.14 -9.98 12.06
N GLU A 40 20.31 -9.47 11.74
CA GLU A 40 20.45 -8.13 11.13
C GLU A 40 19.73 -8.06 9.78
N ALA A 41 19.81 -9.12 8.98
CA ALA A 41 19.12 -9.23 7.69
C ALA A 41 17.58 -9.17 7.80
N ASP A 42 17.00 -9.42 8.97
CA ASP A 42 15.55 -9.31 9.16
C ASP A 42 15.06 -7.86 9.14
N VAL A 43 15.91 -6.87 9.38
CA VAL A 43 15.57 -5.45 9.23
C VAL A 43 15.22 -5.14 7.77
N ASP A 44 16.08 -5.53 6.84
CA ASP A 44 15.84 -5.34 5.40
C ASP A 44 14.66 -6.18 4.91
N ARG A 45 14.52 -7.39 5.43
CA ARG A 45 13.38 -8.26 5.13
C ARG A 45 12.06 -7.59 5.52
N VAL A 46 11.96 -7.05 6.72
CA VAL A 46 10.75 -6.33 7.18
C VAL A 46 10.48 -5.09 6.32
N ALA A 47 11.51 -4.35 5.92
CA ALA A 47 11.35 -3.21 5.03
C ALA A 47 10.74 -3.63 3.68
N ARG A 48 11.21 -4.72 3.08
CA ARG A 48 10.67 -5.29 1.83
C ARG A 48 9.23 -5.78 1.99
N ILE A 49 8.93 -6.52 3.07
CA ILE A 49 7.57 -6.98 3.40
C ILE A 49 6.61 -5.77 3.45
N ARG A 50 6.97 -4.73 4.18
CA ARG A 50 6.14 -3.52 4.32
C ARG A 50 5.93 -2.82 3.00
N CYS A 51 6.97 -2.69 2.17
CA CYS A 51 6.88 -2.11 0.84
C CYS A 51 5.86 -2.86 -0.03
N MET A 52 5.94 -4.19 -0.10
CA MET A 52 5.03 -5.00 -0.91
C MET A 52 3.59 -4.97 -0.37
N LEU A 53 3.41 -5.07 0.95
CA LEU A 53 2.07 -4.99 1.56
C LEU A 53 1.45 -3.59 1.42
N SER A 54 2.25 -2.51 1.45
CA SER A 54 1.75 -1.15 1.21
C SER A 54 1.27 -0.95 -0.23
N ALA A 55 1.82 -1.71 -1.18
CA ALA A 55 1.32 -1.80 -2.54
C ALA A 55 0.04 -2.65 -2.67
N SER A 56 -0.47 -3.20 -1.56
CA SER A 56 -1.64 -4.08 -1.47
C SER A 56 -1.45 -5.45 -2.09
N LEU A 57 -0.20 -5.93 -2.21
CA LEU A 57 0.08 -7.30 -2.64
C LEU A 57 -0.42 -8.30 -1.58
N PRO A 58 -1.05 -9.41 -2.00
CA PRO A 58 -1.44 -10.49 -1.10
C PRO A 58 -0.23 -11.09 -0.36
N SER A 59 -0.40 -11.49 0.91
CA SER A 59 0.69 -12.03 1.73
C SER A 59 1.34 -13.29 1.12
N GLY A 60 0.57 -14.10 0.39
CA GLY A 60 1.08 -15.26 -0.35
C GLY A 60 2.05 -14.87 -1.46
N VAL A 61 1.73 -13.83 -2.23
CA VAL A 61 2.60 -13.27 -3.28
C VAL A 61 3.87 -12.67 -2.67
N VAL A 62 3.72 -11.92 -1.57
CA VAL A 62 4.87 -11.37 -0.81
C VAL A 62 5.79 -12.51 -0.34
N GLY A 63 5.22 -13.61 0.18
CA GLY A 63 5.98 -14.78 0.61
C GLY A 63 6.76 -15.45 -0.53
N GLN A 64 6.18 -15.55 -1.72
CA GLN A 64 6.85 -16.10 -2.90
C GLN A 64 7.99 -15.19 -3.39
N ALA A 65 7.72 -13.89 -3.49
CA ALA A 65 8.73 -12.91 -3.89
C ALA A 65 9.92 -12.90 -2.92
N LEU A 66 9.67 -12.96 -1.62
CA LEU A 66 10.74 -13.03 -0.61
C LEU A 66 11.54 -14.32 -0.70
N ARG A 67 10.89 -15.47 -0.91
CA ARG A 67 11.60 -16.74 -1.14
C ARG A 67 12.52 -16.66 -2.35
N PHE A 68 12.03 -16.13 -3.46
CA PHE A 68 12.85 -15.94 -4.65
C PHE A 68 14.05 -15.02 -4.40
N LEU A 69 13.87 -13.93 -3.66
CA LEU A 69 14.94 -13.01 -3.32
C LEU A 69 16.02 -13.61 -2.39
N LEU A 70 15.64 -14.61 -1.58
CA LEU A 70 16.55 -15.26 -0.62
C LEU A 70 17.19 -16.53 -1.20
N ASP A 71 16.38 -17.37 -1.83
CA ASP A 71 16.75 -18.71 -2.26
C ASP A 71 16.97 -18.78 -3.79
N GLY A 72 16.72 -17.67 -4.49
CA GLY A 72 16.87 -17.57 -5.94
C GLY A 72 16.04 -18.63 -6.66
N ARG A 73 16.67 -19.36 -7.56
CA ARG A 73 16.01 -20.36 -8.39
C ARG A 73 15.41 -21.54 -7.61
N ALA A 74 15.90 -21.82 -6.41
CA ALA A 74 15.36 -22.86 -5.55
C ALA A 74 13.94 -22.58 -5.02
N ALA A 75 13.48 -21.32 -5.11
CA ALA A 75 12.11 -20.95 -4.78
C ALA A 75 11.09 -21.17 -5.92
N ILE A 76 11.56 -21.52 -7.11
CA ILE A 76 10.70 -21.80 -8.27
C ILE A 76 10.29 -23.28 -8.21
N PRO A 77 9.00 -23.63 -8.33
CA PRO A 77 8.55 -25.01 -8.34
C PRO A 77 9.20 -25.82 -9.47
N ASP A 78 9.55 -27.07 -9.18
CA ASP A 78 10.14 -27.97 -10.18
C ASP A 78 9.07 -28.48 -11.16
N GLU A 79 7.82 -28.67 -10.67
CA GLU A 79 6.73 -29.16 -11.49
C GLU A 79 6.26 -28.08 -12.48
N PRO A 80 6.19 -28.41 -13.80
CA PRO A 80 5.83 -27.42 -14.82
C PRO A 80 4.45 -26.80 -14.62
N ALA A 81 3.46 -27.58 -14.14
CA ALA A 81 2.11 -27.09 -13.90
C ALA A 81 2.06 -26.07 -12.74
N ASP A 82 2.79 -26.32 -11.66
CA ASP A 82 2.87 -25.41 -10.51
C ASP A 82 3.63 -24.14 -10.85
N ARG A 83 4.64 -24.27 -11.70
CA ARG A 83 5.39 -23.12 -12.24
C ARG A 83 4.50 -22.23 -13.09
N ALA A 84 3.68 -22.83 -13.97
CA ALA A 84 2.74 -22.07 -14.78
C ALA A 84 1.70 -21.32 -13.92
N ARG A 85 1.10 -21.97 -12.94
CA ARG A 85 0.16 -21.33 -11.99
C ARG A 85 0.80 -20.19 -11.21
N LEU A 86 2.05 -20.36 -10.76
CA LEU A 86 2.78 -19.30 -10.08
C LEU A 86 3.04 -18.12 -11.00
N ALA A 87 3.44 -18.36 -12.25
CA ALA A 87 3.66 -17.33 -13.24
C ALA A 87 2.36 -16.54 -13.51
N GLU A 88 1.25 -17.21 -13.79
CA GLU A 88 -0.06 -16.58 -13.99
C GLU A 88 -0.49 -15.71 -12.80
N THR A 89 -0.26 -16.20 -11.58
CA THR A 89 -0.58 -15.44 -10.37
C THR A 89 0.26 -14.17 -10.28
N LEU A 90 1.57 -14.28 -10.51
CA LEU A 90 2.48 -13.13 -10.44
C LEU A 90 2.23 -12.13 -11.57
N GLU A 91 1.91 -12.59 -12.78
CA GLU A 91 1.54 -11.75 -13.91
C GLU A 91 0.25 -10.97 -13.63
N SER A 92 -0.78 -11.64 -13.10
CA SER A 92 -2.03 -10.96 -12.70
C SER A 92 -1.79 -9.86 -11.66
N GLU A 93 -0.96 -10.11 -10.66
CA GLU A 93 -0.63 -9.09 -9.65
C GLU A 93 0.20 -7.93 -10.25
N LEU A 94 1.08 -8.24 -11.20
CA LEU A 94 1.86 -7.23 -11.91
C LEU A 94 0.96 -6.30 -12.74
N ASP A 95 -0.04 -6.87 -13.42
CA ASP A 95 -1.01 -6.11 -14.21
C ASP A 95 -1.84 -5.19 -13.31
N GLN A 96 -2.34 -5.70 -12.18
CA GLN A 96 -3.08 -4.89 -11.20
C GLN A 96 -2.23 -3.73 -10.63
N LEU A 97 -0.94 -3.97 -10.35
CA LEU A 97 -0.03 -2.92 -9.93
C LEU A 97 0.17 -1.87 -11.02
N THR A 98 0.29 -2.29 -12.27
CA THR A 98 0.46 -1.40 -13.42
C THR A 98 -0.76 -0.49 -13.59
N GLU A 99 -1.97 -1.03 -13.51
CA GLU A 99 -3.22 -0.25 -13.53
C GLU A 99 -3.30 0.75 -12.36
N LYS A 100 -2.93 0.31 -11.16
CA LYS A 100 -2.92 1.17 -9.98
C LYS A 100 -1.92 2.32 -10.12
N ILE A 101 -0.74 2.06 -10.66
CA ILE A 101 0.27 3.09 -10.94
C ILE A 101 -0.30 4.11 -11.93
N ALA A 102 -0.91 3.67 -13.02
CA ALA A 102 -1.51 4.56 -14.01
C ALA A 102 -2.62 5.45 -13.40
N SER A 103 -3.50 4.86 -12.58
CA SER A 103 -4.54 5.59 -11.86
C SER A 103 -3.97 6.64 -10.89
N LEU A 104 -2.94 6.29 -10.14
CA LEU A 104 -2.28 7.21 -9.22
C LEU A 104 -1.56 8.35 -9.96
N GLN A 105 -0.94 8.08 -11.10
CA GLN A 105 -0.32 9.08 -11.96
C GLN A 105 -1.35 10.08 -12.47
N HIS A 106 -2.48 9.59 -12.99
CA HIS A 106 -3.57 10.43 -13.44
C HIS A 106 -4.14 11.31 -12.31
N SER A 107 -4.38 10.73 -11.13
CA SER A 107 -4.84 11.48 -9.96
C SER A 107 -3.85 12.58 -9.53
N ARG A 108 -2.56 12.28 -9.59
CA ARG A 108 -1.49 13.26 -9.31
C ARG A 108 -1.53 14.43 -10.30
N GLU A 109 -1.73 14.15 -11.59
CA GLU A 109 -1.81 15.18 -12.63
C GLU A 109 -3.01 16.10 -12.42
N LEU A 110 -4.19 15.53 -12.11
CA LEU A 110 -5.39 16.32 -11.79
C LEU A 110 -5.15 17.23 -10.58
N LEU A 111 -4.56 16.71 -9.51
CA LEU A 111 -4.23 17.49 -8.32
C LEU A 111 -3.18 18.57 -8.62
N ALA A 112 -2.18 18.28 -9.44
CA ALA A 112 -1.16 19.26 -9.83
C ALA A 112 -1.80 20.43 -10.61
N THR A 113 -2.72 20.14 -11.52
CA THR A 113 -3.48 21.15 -12.26
C THR A 113 -4.31 22.01 -11.29
N PHE A 114 -5.03 21.37 -10.38
CA PHE A 114 -5.84 22.10 -9.38
C PHE A 114 -4.98 23.01 -8.49
N VAL A 115 -3.81 22.51 -8.02
CA VAL A 115 -2.86 23.32 -7.23
C VAL A 115 -2.35 24.51 -8.04
N ALA A 116 -2.07 24.33 -9.34
CA ALA A 116 -1.62 25.42 -10.21
C ALA A 116 -2.71 26.51 -10.37
N ASP A 117 -3.96 26.09 -10.52
CA ASP A 117 -5.10 27.03 -10.64
C ASP A 117 -5.33 27.80 -9.33
N VAL A 118 -5.33 27.11 -8.19
CA VAL A 118 -5.45 27.77 -6.86
C VAL A 118 -4.33 28.79 -6.65
N ARG A 119 -3.10 28.46 -7.02
CA ARG A 119 -1.97 29.38 -6.90
C ARG A 119 -2.10 30.59 -7.84
N ARG A 120 -2.60 30.38 -9.05
CA ARG A 120 -2.81 31.45 -10.02
C ARG A 120 -3.86 32.44 -9.51
N ASP A 121 -4.96 31.96 -8.95
CA ASP A 121 -6.02 32.77 -8.37
C ASP A 121 -5.56 33.48 -7.08
N ALA A 122 -4.68 32.86 -6.30
CA ALA A 122 -4.11 33.46 -5.09
C ALA A 122 -3.10 34.59 -5.38
N VAL A 123 -2.48 34.62 -6.56
CA VAL A 123 -1.47 35.60 -7.00
C VAL A 123 -2.07 36.69 -7.93
N GLY A 124 -3.35 36.55 -8.26
CA GLY A 124 -4.07 37.55 -9.09
C GLY A 124 -4.00 38.95 -8.45
N PRO A 125 -3.73 40.02 -9.24
CA PRO A 125 -3.62 41.37 -8.70
C PRO A 125 -4.95 41.73 -8.04
N GLY A 126 -4.89 42.07 -6.76
CA GLY A 126 -6.05 42.60 -6.04
C GLY A 126 -6.67 43.75 -6.84
N ARG A 127 -7.85 43.52 -7.42
CA ARG A 127 -8.66 44.61 -7.99
C ARG A 127 -9.01 45.58 -6.86
N PRO A 128 -8.54 46.81 -6.86
CA PRO A 128 -9.05 47.78 -5.92
C PRO A 128 -10.48 48.14 -6.35
N GLY A 129 -11.47 47.74 -5.54
CA GLY A 129 -12.81 48.34 -5.56
C GLY A 129 -13.79 47.72 -6.54
N ASP A 130 -14.37 46.57 -6.21
CA ASP A 130 -15.72 46.22 -6.68
C ASP A 130 -16.62 45.89 -5.46
N PRO A 131 -17.51 46.83 -5.06
CA PRO A 131 -18.44 46.63 -3.93
C PRO A 131 -19.69 45.84 -4.33
N GLY A 132 -19.62 44.88 -5.28
CA GLY A 132 -20.75 44.21 -5.89
C GLY A 132 -20.73 42.70 -5.97
N ALA A 133 -19.77 41.98 -5.42
CA ALA A 133 -19.79 40.52 -5.46
C ALA A 133 -20.82 39.94 -4.47
N ARG A 134 -22.05 39.89 -4.91
CA ARG A 134 -23.20 39.23 -4.28
C ARG A 134 -22.87 37.73 -4.16
N VAL A 135 -22.63 37.24 -2.92
CA VAL A 135 -22.48 35.84 -2.57
C VAL A 135 -23.74 35.08 -3.00
N VAL A 136 -23.69 34.42 -4.14
CA VAL A 136 -24.69 33.42 -4.53
C VAL A 136 -24.41 32.17 -3.71
N ARG A 137 -25.04 32.07 -2.55
CA ARG A 137 -25.17 30.82 -1.82
C ARG A 137 -25.97 29.85 -2.67
N ARG A 138 -25.30 28.94 -3.38
CA ARG A 138 -25.99 27.77 -3.94
C ARG A 138 -26.37 26.86 -2.77
N SER A 139 -27.65 26.88 -2.44
CA SER A 139 -28.27 25.89 -1.56
C SER A 139 -28.16 24.52 -2.22
N VAL A 140 -27.38 23.64 -1.59
CA VAL A 140 -27.39 22.21 -1.90
C VAL A 140 -28.74 21.67 -1.45
N SER A 141 -29.63 21.44 -2.39
CA SER A 141 -30.93 20.81 -2.17
C SER A 141 -30.68 19.33 -1.79
N LYS A 142 -31.05 19.02 -0.56
CA LYS A 142 -31.04 17.70 0.03
C LYS A 142 -32.23 16.92 -0.52
N ALA A 143 -32.03 16.12 -1.58
CA ALA A 143 -33.04 15.18 -2.03
C ALA A 143 -33.05 13.97 -1.09
N GLY A 144 -34.07 13.89 -0.25
CA GLY A 144 -34.35 12.72 0.59
C GLY A 144 -35.00 11.58 -0.22
N PRO A 145 -34.91 10.33 0.23
CA PRO A 145 -35.51 9.20 -0.47
C PRO A 145 -37.02 9.16 -0.28
N ALA A 146 -37.76 9.09 -1.40
CA ALA A 146 -39.18 8.85 -1.41
C ALA A 146 -39.46 7.36 -1.11
N THR A 147 -40.05 7.11 0.05
CA THR A 147 -40.74 5.86 0.38
C THR A 147 -42.04 5.81 -0.36
N GLY A 148 -42.18 4.97 -1.35
CA GLY A 148 -43.42 4.62 -2.03
C GLY A 148 -43.91 3.26 -1.59
N ARG A 149 -44.91 3.25 -0.68
CA ARG A 149 -45.73 2.11 -0.32
C ARG A 149 -46.99 2.19 -1.18
N ALA A 150 -47.39 1.10 -1.81
CA ALA A 150 -48.80 0.68 -1.98
C ALA A 150 -48.95 -0.43 -3.00
N ARG A 151 -49.54 -1.45 -2.50
CA ARG A 151 -50.59 -2.43 -2.87
C ARG A 151 -50.19 -3.52 -3.82
#